data_ff49f6cf49ae46dfe137d50eaeb34c49
#
_entry.id   ff49f6cf49ae46dfe137d50eaeb34c49
#
_cell.length_a   1.000
_cell.length_b   1.000
_cell.length_c   1.000
_cell.angle_alpha   90.00
_cell.angle_beta   90.00
_cell.angle_gamma   90.00
#
_symmetry.space_group_name_H-M   'P 1'
#
loop_
_entity.id
_entity.type
_entity.pdbx_description
1 polymer ?
#
loop_
_entity_poly.entity_id
_entity_poly.type
_entity_poly.pdbx_seq_one_letter_code
_entity_poly.pdbx_strand_id
1 'polypeptide(L)'
;RNDNSAFAKNFCEKNRIDYLQLDKEALTNLFLNLDTATLIISVSNRYLFPSSILSKSNIRVINYHGALLPKYPGRNAEAWAIFNNDKVAGITWHYVVEVVDAGAIITQKSLALTSKVTSFSLLRAYSKMAFEAFVEIIDQVLLQTVDVIHQNFNERQAIKYSWQKPNDGQLDFNWSSEEISAFLRAMDYGPLQVLGLPYFYFEDEKYEFSKYKIVEELTTLDNGTLALLNNELVIERNNFKFILSELKVAE
;
A
#
# COMPACT_ATOMS: atom_id res chain seq x y z
N ARG A 1 17.06 -9.30 -0.73
CA ARG A 1 15.95 -9.10 0.24
C ARG A 1 16.59 -8.89 1.60
N ASN A 2 16.46 -7.69 2.18
CA ASN A 2 16.82 -7.48 3.59
C ASN A 2 15.88 -8.35 4.42
N ASP A 3 16.44 -9.33 5.09
CA ASP A 3 15.69 -10.25 5.94
C ASP A 3 15.32 -9.55 7.25
N ASN A 4 14.15 -8.91 7.27
CA ASN A 4 13.60 -8.31 8.48
C ASN A 4 13.24 -9.36 9.56
N SER A 5 13.36 -10.65 9.24
CA SER A 5 13.09 -11.74 10.18
C SER A 5 14.03 -11.71 11.37
N ALA A 6 15.30 -11.34 11.16
CA ALA A 6 16.28 -11.23 12.23
C ALA A 6 15.89 -10.16 13.27
N PHE A 7 15.35 -9.00 12.82
CA PHE A 7 14.89 -7.96 13.74
C PHE A 7 13.69 -8.44 14.57
N ALA A 8 12.70 -9.04 13.93
CA ALA A 8 11.52 -9.57 14.61
C ALA A 8 11.89 -10.68 15.59
N LYS A 9 12.77 -11.60 15.19
CA LYS A 9 13.27 -12.67 16.05
C LYS A 9 13.97 -12.12 17.29
N ASN A 10 14.92 -11.20 17.14
CA ASN A 10 15.64 -10.58 18.24
C ASN A 10 14.71 -9.81 19.19
N PHE A 11 13.68 -9.13 18.63
CA PHE A 11 12.68 -8.45 19.44
C PHE A 11 11.87 -9.44 20.28
N CYS A 12 11.40 -10.53 19.69
CA CYS A 12 10.63 -11.57 20.36
C CYS A 12 11.46 -12.23 21.49
N GLU A 13 12.70 -12.60 21.20
CA GLU A 13 13.62 -13.19 22.18
C GLU A 13 13.84 -12.25 23.38
N LYS A 14 14.11 -10.97 23.11
CA LYS A 14 14.31 -9.96 24.17
C LYS A 14 13.07 -9.77 25.06
N ASN A 15 11.88 -9.91 24.50
CA ASN A 15 10.61 -9.69 25.19
C ASN A 15 9.94 -11.01 25.66
N ARG A 16 10.62 -12.16 25.53
CA ARG A 16 10.09 -13.48 25.91
C ARG A 16 8.79 -13.83 25.18
N ILE A 17 8.75 -13.50 23.90
CA ILE A 17 7.65 -13.82 22.98
C ILE A 17 8.13 -14.96 22.08
N ASP A 18 7.34 -16.00 21.94
CA ASP A 18 7.65 -17.09 21.03
C ASP A 18 7.70 -16.59 19.59
N TYR A 19 8.80 -16.90 18.88
CA TYR A 19 8.96 -16.56 17.47
C TYR A 19 8.93 -17.83 16.65
N LEU A 20 7.95 -17.91 15.72
CA LEU A 20 7.80 -19.01 14.79
C LEU A 20 7.90 -18.51 13.35
N GLN A 21 8.70 -19.17 12.55
CA GLN A 21 8.78 -18.96 11.10
C GLN A 21 8.30 -20.22 10.40
N LEU A 22 7.05 -20.22 9.98
CA LEU A 22 6.36 -21.38 9.45
C LEU A 22 6.00 -21.16 7.97
N ASP A 23 5.99 -22.23 7.20
CA ASP A 23 5.37 -22.24 5.89
C ASP A 23 3.84 -22.24 6.00
N LYS A 24 3.18 -22.19 4.84
CA LYS A 24 1.71 -22.10 4.80
C LYS A 24 1.03 -23.33 5.43
N GLU A 25 1.57 -24.51 5.23
CA GLU A 25 0.98 -25.77 5.71
C GLU A 25 1.14 -25.88 7.23
N ALA A 26 2.34 -25.69 7.73
CA ALA A 26 2.63 -25.72 9.17
C ALA A 26 1.84 -24.64 9.93
N LEU A 27 1.71 -23.44 9.36
CA LEU A 27 0.91 -22.35 9.93
C LEU A 27 -0.59 -22.72 9.96
N THR A 28 -1.10 -23.32 8.90
CA THR A 28 -2.49 -23.80 8.84
C THR A 28 -2.74 -24.87 9.91
N ASN A 29 -1.84 -25.84 10.04
CA ASN A 29 -1.93 -26.90 11.04
C ASN A 29 -1.84 -26.33 12.47
N LEU A 30 -0.99 -25.35 12.71
CA LEU A 30 -0.95 -24.65 14.00
C LEU A 30 -2.32 -24.05 14.34
N PHE A 31 -2.92 -23.29 13.44
CA PHE A 31 -4.22 -22.64 13.69
C PHE A 31 -5.37 -23.64 13.83
N LEU A 32 -5.37 -24.74 13.08
CA LEU A 32 -6.38 -25.77 13.19
C LEU A 32 -6.34 -26.48 14.55
N ASN A 33 -5.18 -26.63 15.15
CA ASN A 33 -4.99 -27.29 16.43
C ASN A 33 -5.14 -26.36 17.66
N LEU A 34 -5.43 -25.06 17.45
CA LEU A 34 -5.79 -24.19 18.57
C LEU A 34 -7.15 -24.59 19.14
N ASP A 35 -7.19 -24.89 20.43
CA ASP A 35 -8.39 -25.30 21.17
C ASP A 35 -8.84 -24.26 22.21
N THR A 36 -8.02 -23.27 22.48
CA THR A 36 -8.32 -22.14 23.37
C THR A 36 -8.83 -20.93 22.61
N ALA A 37 -9.50 -20.02 23.33
CA ALA A 37 -9.94 -18.74 22.77
C ALA A 37 -8.73 -17.93 22.31
N THR A 38 -8.64 -17.70 21.00
CA THR A 38 -7.47 -17.09 20.37
C THR A 38 -7.86 -15.91 19.49
N LEU A 39 -7.17 -14.76 19.68
CA LEU A 39 -7.23 -13.63 18.74
C LEU A 39 -5.96 -13.63 17.89
N ILE A 40 -6.13 -13.72 16.58
CA ILE A 40 -5.04 -13.60 15.61
C ILE A 40 -5.03 -12.17 15.07
N ILE A 41 -3.88 -11.51 15.17
CA ILE A 41 -3.65 -10.16 14.66
C ILE A 41 -2.82 -10.27 13.39
N SER A 42 -3.42 -9.97 12.24
CA SER A 42 -2.79 -10.04 10.92
C SER A 42 -2.32 -8.67 10.49
N VAL A 43 -1.00 -8.51 10.29
CA VAL A 43 -0.38 -7.26 9.84
C VAL A 43 0.61 -7.55 8.73
N SER A 44 0.48 -6.88 7.60
CA SER A 44 1.35 -7.05 6.42
C SER A 44 1.53 -8.51 5.99
N ASN A 45 0.52 -9.32 6.21
CA ASN A 45 0.53 -10.75 6.02
C ASN A 45 0.14 -11.13 4.58
N ARG A 46 0.67 -12.27 4.10
CA ARG A 46 0.33 -12.88 2.80
C ARG A 46 -0.50 -14.15 2.93
N TYR A 47 -0.68 -14.63 4.16
CA TYR A 47 -1.46 -15.82 4.42
C TYR A 47 -2.95 -15.51 4.30
N LEU A 48 -3.63 -16.23 3.43
CA LEU A 48 -5.09 -16.19 3.31
C LEU A 48 -5.67 -17.26 4.23
N PHE A 49 -6.46 -16.84 5.19
CA PHE A 49 -7.08 -17.73 6.16
C PHE A 49 -8.18 -18.55 5.49
N PRO A 50 -8.08 -19.89 5.46
CA PRO A 50 -9.13 -20.73 4.89
C PRO A 50 -10.38 -20.75 5.79
N SER A 51 -11.54 -21.05 5.19
CA SER A 51 -12.81 -21.17 5.90
C SER A 51 -12.77 -22.16 7.07
N SER A 52 -11.95 -23.20 6.98
CA SER A 52 -11.75 -24.16 8.08
C SER A 52 -11.18 -23.57 9.36
N ILE A 53 -10.43 -22.45 9.26
CA ILE A 53 -9.93 -21.68 10.41
C ILE A 53 -10.98 -20.63 10.82
N LEU A 54 -11.52 -19.92 9.84
CA LEU A 54 -12.45 -18.81 10.10
C LEU A 54 -13.79 -19.27 10.70
N SER A 55 -14.18 -20.53 10.49
CA SER A 55 -15.38 -21.12 11.06
C SER A 55 -15.23 -21.61 12.51
N LYS A 56 -14.00 -21.64 13.05
CA LYS A 56 -13.78 -22.06 14.45
C LYS A 56 -14.30 -20.99 15.42
N SER A 57 -15.18 -21.35 16.31
CA SER A 57 -15.81 -20.44 17.28
C SER A 57 -14.83 -19.86 18.32
N ASN A 58 -13.70 -20.55 18.55
CA ASN A 58 -12.66 -20.12 19.45
C ASN A 58 -11.57 -19.26 18.79
N ILE A 59 -11.63 -19.04 17.45
CA ILE A 59 -10.66 -18.19 16.73
C ILE A 59 -11.36 -16.93 16.21
N ARG A 60 -10.73 -15.81 16.47
CA ARG A 60 -11.05 -14.52 15.83
C ARG A 60 -9.83 -13.99 15.14
N VAL A 61 -10.00 -13.43 13.95
CA VAL A 61 -8.90 -12.84 13.20
C VAL A 61 -9.24 -11.40 12.86
N ILE A 62 -8.36 -10.48 13.21
CA ILE A 62 -8.43 -9.09 12.76
C ILE A 62 -7.26 -8.80 11.84
N ASN A 63 -7.48 -7.92 10.86
CA ASN A 63 -6.45 -7.54 9.90
C ASN A 63 -6.34 -6.03 9.79
N TYR A 64 -5.09 -5.57 9.68
CA TYR A 64 -4.76 -4.23 9.28
C TYR A 64 -4.72 -4.14 7.75
N HIS A 65 -5.43 -3.13 7.20
CA HIS A 65 -5.42 -2.81 5.78
C HIS A 65 -5.11 -1.33 5.55
N GLY A 66 -4.21 -1.01 4.61
CA GLY A 66 -3.74 0.35 4.32
C GLY A 66 -4.66 1.12 3.35
N ALA A 67 -5.97 1.05 3.57
CA ALA A 67 -6.95 1.86 2.86
C ALA A 67 -8.19 2.11 3.73
N LEU A 68 -9.03 3.07 3.31
CA LEU A 68 -10.39 3.26 3.82
C LEU A 68 -11.33 2.28 3.11
N LEU A 69 -11.46 1.05 3.64
CA LEU A 69 -12.40 0.07 3.09
C LEU A 69 -13.84 0.65 3.05
N PRO A 70 -14.60 0.32 2.01
CA PRO A 70 -14.42 -0.74 1.01
C PRO A 70 -13.59 -0.34 -0.22
N LYS A 71 -12.97 0.85 -0.25
CA LYS A 71 -12.07 1.25 -1.34
C LYS A 71 -10.74 0.48 -1.29
N TYR A 72 -10.16 0.21 -2.44
CA TYR A 72 -8.83 -0.38 -2.61
C TYR A 72 -8.57 -1.67 -1.81
N PRO A 73 -9.44 -2.69 -1.88
CA PRO A 73 -9.13 -3.98 -1.30
C PRO A 73 -7.92 -4.62 -2.00
N GLY A 74 -7.13 -5.38 -1.26
CA GLY A 74 -5.97 -6.08 -1.79
C GLY A 74 -4.63 -5.40 -1.51
N ARG A 75 -3.83 -5.14 -2.54
CA ARG A 75 -2.42 -4.75 -2.37
C ARG A 75 -2.13 -3.34 -2.88
N ASN A 76 -1.10 -2.71 -2.26
CA ASN A 76 -0.55 -1.42 -2.67
C ASN A 76 -1.62 -0.30 -2.74
N ALA A 77 -2.57 -0.32 -1.81
CA ALA A 77 -3.72 0.60 -1.78
C ALA A 77 -3.30 2.07 -1.71
N GLU A 78 -2.18 2.37 -1.05
CA GLU A 78 -1.58 3.69 -0.95
C GLU A 78 -1.19 4.26 -2.32
N ALA A 79 -0.63 3.43 -3.20
CA ALA A 79 -0.28 3.86 -4.56
C ALA A 79 -1.51 4.17 -5.39
N TRP A 80 -2.56 3.36 -5.26
CA TRP A 80 -3.81 3.58 -5.99
C TRP A 80 -4.55 4.83 -5.53
N ALA A 81 -4.56 5.12 -4.22
CA ALA A 81 -5.16 6.34 -3.69
C ALA A 81 -4.44 7.61 -4.21
N ILE A 82 -3.10 7.59 -4.27
CA ILE A 82 -2.31 8.70 -4.82
C ILE A 82 -2.53 8.82 -6.33
N PHE A 83 -2.47 7.71 -7.07
CA PHE A 83 -2.64 7.72 -8.53
C PHE A 83 -4.02 8.23 -8.95
N ASN A 84 -5.06 7.90 -8.21
CA ASN A 84 -6.41 8.38 -8.45
C ASN A 84 -6.67 9.80 -7.93
N ASN A 85 -5.65 10.49 -7.42
CA ASN A 85 -5.77 11.84 -6.85
C ASN A 85 -6.84 11.96 -5.76
N ASP A 86 -7.02 10.90 -4.95
CA ASP A 86 -7.92 10.95 -3.80
C ASP A 86 -7.52 12.11 -2.87
N LYS A 87 -8.50 12.76 -2.28
CA LYS A 87 -8.24 13.86 -1.34
C LYS A 87 -7.96 13.37 0.07
N VAL A 88 -8.41 12.16 0.37
CA VAL A 88 -8.30 11.52 1.68
C VAL A 88 -7.89 10.07 1.48
N ALA A 89 -6.96 9.63 2.31
CA ALA A 89 -6.58 8.22 2.42
C ALA A 89 -6.56 7.81 3.89
N GLY A 90 -6.33 6.53 4.19
CA GLY A 90 -6.33 6.10 5.58
C GLY A 90 -6.10 4.61 5.75
N ILE A 91 -6.39 4.15 6.95
CA ILE A 91 -6.23 2.75 7.35
C ILE A 91 -7.54 2.19 7.87
N THR A 92 -7.64 0.87 7.83
CA THR A 92 -8.76 0.11 8.39
C THR A 92 -8.24 -1.07 9.21
N TRP A 93 -8.77 -1.23 10.43
CA TRP A 93 -8.79 -2.50 11.12
C TRP A 93 -10.16 -3.16 10.91
N HIS A 94 -10.18 -4.41 10.49
CA HIS A 94 -11.41 -5.15 10.19
C HIS A 94 -11.31 -6.61 10.61
N TYR A 95 -12.42 -7.26 10.81
CA TYR A 95 -12.44 -8.72 10.97
C TYR A 95 -12.12 -9.40 9.65
N VAL A 96 -11.41 -10.53 9.72
CA VAL A 96 -11.13 -11.34 8.54
C VAL A 96 -12.30 -12.26 8.26
N VAL A 97 -12.73 -12.27 7.01
CA VAL A 97 -13.72 -13.20 6.45
C VAL A 97 -13.13 -13.85 5.20
N GLU A 98 -13.82 -14.81 4.60
CA GLU A 98 -13.35 -15.57 3.45
C GLU A 98 -13.04 -14.68 2.23
N VAL A 99 -13.85 -13.65 2.02
CA VAL A 99 -13.60 -12.67 0.96
C VAL A 99 -12.56 -11.66 1.45
N VAL A 100 -11.50 -11.48 0.66
CA VAL A 100 -10.36 -10.60 0.99
C VAL A 100 -10.84 -9.18 1.34
N ASP A 101 -10.40 -8.65 2.47
CA ASP A 101 -10.69 -7.30 2.97
C ASP A 101 -12.19 -6.92 2.99
N ALA A 102 -13.08 -7.91 3.19
CA ALA A 102 -14.54 -7.70 3.14
C ALA A 102 -15.23 -7.77 4.52
N GLY A 103 -14.50 -8.10 5.57
CA GLY A 103 -15.06 -8.23 6.90
C GLY A 103 -15.51 -6.91 7.52
N ALA A 104 -16.29 -6.99 8.59
CA ALA A 104 -16.79 -5.83 9.29
C ALA A 104 -15.65 -4.95 9.81
N ILE A 105 -15.77 -3.65 9.61
CA ILE A 105 -14.80 -2.64 10.00
C ILE A 105 -14.90 -2.44 11.51
N ILE A 106 -13.76 -2.52 12.19
CA ILE A 106 -13.61 -2.27 13.61
C ILE A 106 -13.34 -0.78 13.84
N THR A 107 -12.37 -0.23 13.11
CA THR A 107 -12.04 1.20 13.14
C THR A 107 -11.35 1.64 11.86
N GLN A 108 -11.45 2.93 11.57
CA GLN A 108 -10.74 3.58 10.48
C GLN A 108 -10.11 4.87 10.98
N LYS A 109 -8.93 5.19 10.46
CA LYS A 109 -8.33 6.53 10.62
C LYS A 109 -7.96 7.07 9.25
N SER A 110 -8.18 8.35 9.05
CA SER A 110 -7.95 9.02 7.78
C SER A 110 -6.96 10.17 7.91
N LEU A 111 -6.33 10.53 6.79
CA LEU A 111 -5.50 11.72 6.64
C LEU A 111 -5.72 12.35 5.27
N ALA A 112 -5.49 13.66 5.17
CA ALA A 112 -5.55 14.37 3.90
C ALA A 112 -4.34 14.03 3.02
N LEU A 113 -4.59 13.77 1.73
CA LEU A 113 -3.55 13.62 0.73
C LEU A 113 -3.24 14.99 0.09
N THR A 114 -1.98 15.38 0.17
CA THR A 114 -1.47 16.58 -0.49
C THR A 114 -0.67 16.22 -1.74
N SER A 115 -0.38 17.20 -2.59
CA SER A 115 0.47 17.04 -3.78
C SER A 115 1.93 16.65 -3.48
N LYS A 116 2.31 16.56 -2.21
CA LYS A 116 3.68 16.18 -1.79
C LYS A 116 3.78 14.75 -1.24
N VAL A 117 2.64 14.09 -1.02
CA VAL A 117 2.61 12.75 -0.43
C VAL A 117 3.00 11.72 -1.47
N THR A 118 3.99 10.88 -1.15
CA THR A 118 4.42 9.71 -1.94
C THR A 118 3.93 8.42 -1.29
N SER A 119 3.92 7.31 -2.03
CA SER A 119 3.57 6.00 -1.48
C SER A 119 4.44 5.62 -0.29
N PHE A 120 5.73 5.95 -0.33
CA PHE A 120 6.63 5.72 0.80
C PHE A 120 6.26 6.53 2.05
N SER A 121 6.01 7.83 1.88
CA SER A 121 5.63 8.68 3.01
C SER A 121 4.28 8.28 3.60
N LEU A 122 3.33 7.88 2.75
CA LEU A 122 2.01 7.41 3.15
C LEU A 122 2.09 6.08 3.90
N LEU A 123 2.88 5.13 3.41
CA LEU A 123 3.12 3.84 4.08
C LEU A 123 3.69 4.03 5.50
N ARG A 124 4.61 4.98 5.68
CA ARG A 124 5.15 5.33 7.00
C ARG A 124 4.09 5.93 7.92
N ALA A 125 3.27 6.86 7.39
CA ALA A 125 2.17 7.46 8.15
C ALA A 125 1.15 6.39 8.57
N TYR A 126 0.81 5.48 7.67
CA TYR A 126 -0.09 4.37 7.93
C TYR A 126 0.39 3.45 9.06
N SER A 127 1.69 3.14 9.10
CA SER A 127 2.24 2.29 10.16
C SER A 127 2.03 2.90 11.55
N LYS A 128 2.21 4.21 11.69
CA LYS A 128 1.96 4.93 12.94
C LYS A 128 0.46 4.94 13.28
N MET A 129 -0.38 5.32 12.31
CA MET A 129 -1.84 5.38 12.49
C MET A 129 -2.45 4.03 12.83
N ALA A 130 -1.94 2.96 12.20
CA ALA A 130 -2.41 1.59 12.47
C ALA A 130 -2.10 1.16 13.90
N PHE A 131 -0.91 1.47 14.41
CA PHE A 131 -0.54 1.16 15.78
C PHE A 131 -1.38 1.96 16.80
N GLU A 132 -1.54 3.27 16.59
CA GLU A 132 -2.38 4.11 17.43
C GLU A 132 -3.83 3.62 17.46
N ALA A 133 -4.40 3.32 16.29
CA ALA A 133 -5.75 2.77 16.18
C ALA A 133 -5.87 1.39 16.87
N PHE A 134 -4.84 0.54 16.74
CA PHE A 134 -4.82 -0.77 17.41
C PHE A 134 -4.88 -0.64 18.92
N VAL A 135 -4.07 0.24 19.49
CA VAL A 135 -4.04 0.48 20.95
C VAL A 135 -5.41 0.96 21.46
N GLU A 136 -6.12 1.77 20.68
CA GLU A 136 -7.45 2.27 21.06
C GLU A 136 -8.54 1.20 21.06
N ILE A 137 -8.42 0.16 20.24
CA ILE A 137 -9.49 -0.83 20.04
C ILE A 137 -9.24 -2.19 20.71
N ILE A 138 -7.99 -2.51 21.07
CA ILE A 138 -7.62 -3.90 21.42
C ILE A 138 -8.42 -4.45 22.62
N ASP A 139 -8.64 -3.66 23.64
CA ASP A 139 -9.40 -4.10 24.80
C ASP A 139 -10.86 -4.40 24.44
N GLN A 140 -11.49 -3.56 23.64
CA GLN A 140 -12.86 -3.78 23.16
C GLN A 140 -12.96 -5.01 22.27
N VAL A 141 -11.95 -5.24 21.41
CA VAL A 141 -11.88 -6.46 20.58
C VAL A 141 -11.75 -7.70 21.43
N LEU A 142 -10.89 -7.68 22.46
CA LEU A 142 -10.72 -8.81 23.39
C LEU A 142 -12.00 -9.10 24.16
N LEU A 143 -12.67 -8.07 24.68
CA LEU A 143 -13.92 -8.16 25.41
C LEU A 143 -15.17 -8.40 24.54
N GLN A 144 -15.03 -8.36 23.20
CA GLN A 144 -16.12 -8.47 22.23
C GLN A 144 -17.21 -7.39 22.40
N THR A 145 -16.79 -6.20 22.80
CA THR A 145 -17.69 -5.05 23.02
C THR A 145 -17.55 -3.97 21.94
N VAL A 146 -16.69 -4.20 20.94
CA VAL A 146 -16.49 -3.24 19.85
C VAL A 146 -17.69 -3.18 18.91
N ASP A 147 -18.17 -1.97 18.66
CA ASP A 147 -19.15 -1.73 17.61
C ASP A 147 -18.48 -1.80 16.24
N VAL A 148 -19.08 -2.54 15.32
CA VAL A 148 -18.54 -2.74 13.99
C VAL A 148 -19.43 -2.13 12.91
N ILE A 149 -18.81 -1.70 11.82
CA ILE A 149 -19.50 -1.19 10.64
C ILE A 149 -19.41 -2.23 9.52
N HIS A 150 -20.55 -2.69 9.01
CA HIS A 150 -20.58 -3.56 7.84
C HIS A 150 -20.26 -2.77 6.57
N GLN A 151 -19.38 -3.31 5.73
CA GLN A 151 -18.99 -2.65 4.50
C GLN A 151 -20.15 -2.58 3.50
N ASN A 152 -20.30 -1.42 2.85
CA ASN A 152 -21.20 -1.27 1.70
C ASN A 152 -20.55 -1.84 0.44
N PHE A 153 -20.96 -3.01 0.01
CA PHE A 153 -20.40 -3.69 -1.15
C PHE A 153 -20.67 -2.96 -2.48
N ASN A 154 -21.64 -2.08 -2.55
CA ASN A 154 -21.87 -1.25 -3.74
C ASN A 154 -20.76 -0.20 -3.97
N GLU A 155 -20.02 0.13 -2.92
CA GLU A 155 -18.88 1.05 -2.98
C GLU A 155 -17.55 0.32 -3.11
N ARG A 156 -17.58 -1.02 -3.09
CA ARG A 156 -16.38 -1.83 -3.13
C ARG A 156 -15.76 -1.83 -4.51
N GLN A 157 -14.51 -1.45 -4.57
CA GLN A 157 -13.72 -1.52 -5.80
C GLN A 157 -13.19 -2.94 -6.06
N ALA A 158 -12.72 -3.18 -7.28
CA ALA A 158 -12.06 -4.43 -7.64
C ALA A 158 -10.78 -4.64 -6.81
N ILE A 159 -10.54 -5.89 -6.40
CA ILE A 159 -9.34 -6.26 -5.64
C ILE A 159 -8.10 -5.96 -6.48
N LYS A 160 -7.11 -5.31 -5.85
CA LYS A 160 -5.80 -5.08 -6.44
C LYS A 160 -4.82 -6.17 -6.04
N TYR A 161 -4.13 -6.71 -7.02
CA TYR A 161 -3.15 -7.77 -6.82
C TYR A 161 -1.72 -7.22 -6.78
N SER A 162 -0.78 -8.00 -6.24
CA SER A 162 0.60 -7.55 -6.01
C SER A 162 1.38 -7.24 -7.30
N TRP A 163 0.98 -7.79 -8.43
CA TRP A 163 1.59 -7.51 -9.75
C TRP A 163 1.00 -6.27 -10.43
N GLN A 164 -0.18 -5.83 -10.01
CA GLN A 164 -0.82 -4.65 -10.55
C GLN A 164 -0.19 -3.39 -9.98
N LYS A 165 0.05 -2.45 -10.85
CA LYS A 165 0.60 -1.14 -10.51
C LYS A 165 -0.05 -0.04 -11.37
N PRO A 166 -0.02 1.22 -10.93
CA PRO A 166 -0.55 2.34 -11.71
C PRO A 166 -0.05 2.32 -13.15
N ASN A 167 -0.97 2.33 -14.10
CA ASN A 167 -0.72 2.29 -15.55
C ASN A 167 0.37 1.27 -15.96
N ASP A 168 0.38 0.10 -15.36
CA ASP A 168 1.40 -0.94 -15.54
C ASP A 168 2.86 -0.47 -15.35
N GLY A 169 3.03 0.68 -14.69
CA GLY A 169 4.32 1.34 -14.45
C GLY A 169 4.78 2.23 -15.58
N GLN A 170 3.99 2.43 -16.63
CA GLN A 170 4.31 3.29 -17.75
C GLN A 170 3.85 4.72 -17.50
N LEU A 171 4.75 5.67 -17.64
CA LEU A 171 4.43 7.09 -17.70
C LEU A 171 3.87 7.44 -19.09
N ASP A 172 2.71 8.08 -19.13
CA ASP A 172 2.10 8.59 -20.36
C ASP A 172 2.35 10.10 -20.49
N PHE A 173 2.99 10.49 -21.56
CA PHE A 173 3.30 11.90 -21.83
C PHE A 173 2.07 12.73 -22.26
N ASN A 174 0.93 12.12 -22.53
CA ASN A 174 -0.31 12.82 -22.84
C ASN A 174 -1.07 13.27 -21.58
N TRP A 175 -0.65 12.83 -20.41
CA TRP A 175 -1.29 13.19 -19.15
C TRP A 175 -1.13 14.66 -18.78
N SER A 176 -2.07 15.17 -18.02
CA SER A 176 -1.98 16.47 -17.35
C SER A 176 -0.82 16.49 -16.33
N SER A 177 -0.42 17.67 -15.90
CA SER A 177 0.60 17.84 -14.86
C SER A 177 0.21 17.14 -13.55
N GLU A 178 -1.08 17.17 -13.20
CA GLU A 178 -1.62 16.51 -12.02
C GLU A 178 -1.52 14.98 -12.12
N GLU A 179 -1.83 14.41 -13.28
CA GLU A 179 -1.74 12.96 -13.53
C GLU A 179 -0.30 12.49 -13.55
N ILE A 180 0.62 13.22 -14.20
CA ILE A 180 2.06 12.92 -14.17
C ILE A 180 2.57 12.96 -12.73
N SER A 181 2.25 14.02 -11.99
CA SER A 181 2.64 14.15 -10.58
C SER A 181 2.08 13.00 -9.73
N ALA A 182 0.82 12.64 -9.91
CA ALA A 182 0.18 11.55 -9.19
C ALA A 182 0.85 10.21 -9.48
N PHE A 183 1.15 9.92 -10.74
CA PHE A 183 1.85 8.70 -11.13
C PHE A 183 3.24 8.61 -10.51
N LEU A 184 4.05 9.65 -10.62
CA LEU A 184 5.40 9.68 -10.08
C LEU A 184 5.40 9.43 -8.56
N ARG A 185 4.50 10.10 -7.83
CA ARG A 185 4.35 9.94 -6.39
C ARG A 185 3.78 8.57 -5.99
N ALA A 186 2.88 8.02 -6.78
CA ALA A 186 2.31 6.69 -6.57
C ALA A 186 3.35 5.58 -6.75
N MET A 187 4.25 5.72 -7.71
CA MET A 187 5.34 4.78 -7.94
C MET A 187 6.51 4.93 -6.97
N ASP A 188 6.56 6.05 -6.21
CA ASP A 188 7.65 6.35 -5.29
C ASP A 188 7.49 5.65 -3.94
N TYR A 189 8.12 4.50 -3.81
CA TYR A 189 8.30 3.77 -2.54
C TYR A 189 9.67 4.00 -1.91
N GLY A 190 10.39 5.05 -2.33
CA GLY A 190 11.73 5.34 -1.82
C GLY A 190 12.66 4.13 -1.99
N PRO A 191 13.38 3.73 -0.93
CA PRO A 191 14.33 2.62 -1.02
C PRO A 191 13.68 1.23 -1.15
N LEU A 192 12.37 1.10 -0.95
CA LEU A 192 11.68 -0.20 -0.92
C LEU A 192 11.38 -0.76 -2.31
N GLN A 193 11.23 0.07 -3.32
CA GLN A 193 10.92 -0.28 -4.72
C GLN A 193 9.82 -1.36 -4.86
N VAL A 194 8.73 -1.23 -4.10
CA VAL A 194 7.66 -2.26 -4.00
C VAL A 194 7.04 -2.60 -5.35
N LEU A 195 6.87 -1.61 -6.22
CA LEU A 195 6.25 -1.74 -7.55
C LEU A 195 7.27 -1.88 -8.69
N GLY A 196 8.57 -1.97 -8.37
CA GLY A 196 9.65 -1.87 -9.36
C GLY A 196 9.83 -0.45 -9.88
N LEU A 197 10.69 -0.29 -10.87
CA LEU A 197 10.94 1.00 -11.49
C LEU A 197 9.80 1.38 -12.44
N PRO A 198 9.38 2.66 -12.47
CA PRO A 198 8.56 3.18 -13.55
C PRO A 198 9.38 3.33 -14.83
N TYR A 199 8.67 3.36 -15.96
CA TYR A 199 9.29 3.48 -17.27
C TYR A 199 8.48 4.37 -18.21
N PHE A 200 9.11 4.77 -19.33
CA PHE A 200 8.48 5.45 -20.45
C PHE A 200 9.08 4.98 -21.77
N TYR A 201 8.42 5.27 -22.88
CA TYR A 201 8.97 5.12 -24.21
C TYR A 201 9.32 6.48 -24.80
N PHE A 202 10.51 6.59 -25.39
CA PHE A 202 10.97 7.77 -26.12
C PHE A 202 11.74 7.32 -27.37
N GLU A 203 11.32 7.79 -28.56
CA GLU A 203 11.91 7.40 -29.86
C GLU A 203 12.03 5.87 -30.01
N ASP A 204 10.94 5.16 -29.73
CA ASP A 204 10.82 3.68 -29.79
C ASP A 204 11.70 2.91 -28.78
N GLU A 205 12.47 3.58 -27.93
CA GLU A 205 13.21 2.95 -26.86
C GLU A 205 12.49 3.02 -25.52
N LYS A 206 12.62 1.96 -24.73
CA LYS A 206 12.08 1.89 -23.35
C LYS A 206 13.14 2.31 -22.36
N TYR A 207 12.81 3.29 -21.55
CA TYR A 207 13.65 3.80 -20.46
C TYR A 207 13.01 3.55 -19.10
N GLU A 208 13.72 2.91 -18.18
CA GLU A 208 13.40 2.92 -16.77
C GLU A 208 14.10 4.09 -16.07
N PHE A 209 13.47 4.63 -15.03
CA PHE A 209 14.07 5.70 -14.22
C PHE A 209 13.91 5.43 -12.73
N SER A 210 14.87 5.89 -11.93
CA SER A 210 14.86 5.69 -10.48
C SER A 210 14.69 6.98 -9.68
N LYS A 211 14.88 8.13 -10.30
CA LYS A 211 14.73 9.43 -9.66
C LYS A 211 13.87 10.38 -10.47
N TYR A 212 13.17 11.24 -9.77
CA TYR A 212 12.42 12.32 -10.37
C TYR A 212 12.46 13.59 -9.51
N LYS A 213 12.23 14.74 -10.13
CA LYS A 213 12.02 16.03 -9.49
C LYS A 213 10.80 16.71 -10.11
N ILE A 214 9.96 17.29 -9.25
CA ILE A 214 8.81 18.10 -9.66
C ILE A 214 9.11 19.52 -9.22
N VAL A 215 9.12 20.46 -10.16
CA VAL A 215 9.37 21.88 -9.93
C VAL A 215 8.14 22.65 -10.39
N GLU A 216 7.58 23.49 -9.52
CA GLU A 216 6.57 24.47 -9.90
C GLU A 216 7.31 25.70 -10.42
N GLU A 217 7.21 25.98 -11.70
CA GLU A 217 7.77 27.18 -12.33
C GLU A 217 6.61 27.97 -12.94
N LEU A 218 6.54 29.28 -12.64
CA LEU A 218 5.67 30.19 -13.36
C LEU A 218 6.24 30.39 -14.78
N THR A 219 5.97 29.47 -15.67
CA THR A 219 6.38 29.57 -17.06
C THR A 219 5.29 30.24 -17.87
N THR A 220 5.65 31.28 -18.61
CA THR A 220 4.80 31.92 -19.62
C THR A 220 4.84 31.18 -20.96
N LEU A 221 5.52 30.04 -21.02
CA LEU A 221 5.74 29.24 -22.22
C LEU A 221 4.68 28.17 -22.39
N ASP A 222 4.20 28.06 -23.59
CA ASP A 222 3.18 27.13 -24.03
C ASP A 222 3.58 25.67 -23.75
N ASN A 223 2.56 24.90 -23.41
CA ASN A 223 2.56 23.49 -23.12
C ASN A 223 3.44 22.64 -24.04
N GLY A 224 4.38 21.93 -23.46
CA GLY A 224 4.77 20.67 -24.06
C GLY A 224 6.20 20.53 -24.51
N THR A 225 7.19 21.04 -23.79
CA THR A 225 8.57 20.59 -24.02
C THR A 225 8.72 19.16 -23.49
N LEU A 226 9.10 18.25 -24.38
CA LEU A 226 9.57 16.91 -24.05
C LEU A 226 10.96 16.76 -24.66
N ALA A 227 11.98 16.69 -23.83
CA ALA A 227 13.36 16.64 -24.30
C ALA A 227 14.20 15.67 -23.46
N LEU A 228 14.93 14.81 -24.14
CA LEU A 228 15.93 13.93 -23.55
C LEU A 228 17.32 14.58 -23.70
N LEU A 229 17.88 15.08 -22.59
CA LEU A 229 19.14 15.81 -22.57
C LEU A 229 20.05 15.29 -21.44
N ASN A 230 21.30 14.98 -21.74
CA ASN A 230 22.30 14.58 -20.74
C ASN A 230 21.83 13.43 -19.83
N ASN A 231 21.14 12.44 -20.39
CA ASN A 231 20.55 11.31 -19.65
C ASN A 231 19.48 11.71 -18.63
N GLU A 232 18.81 12.83 -18.86
CA GLU A 232 17.62 13.27 -18.13
C GLU A 232 16.48 13.53 -19.12
N LEU A 233 15.27 13.09 -18.78
CA LEU A 233 14.08 13.46 -19.51
C LEU A 233 13.41 14.66 -18.81
N VAL A 234 13.18 15.71 -19.56
CA VAL A 234 12.50 16.92 -19.10
C VAL A 234 11.12 16.99 -19.74
N ILE A 235 10.09 17.15 -18.92
CA ILE A 235 8.69 17.31 -19.35
C ILE A 235 8.20 18.62 -18.75
N GLU A 236 7.72 19.53 -19.59
CA GLU A 236 7.10 20.78 -19.15
C GLU A 236 5.61 20.77 -19.45
N ARG A 237 4.77 21.01 -18.45
CA ARG A 237 3.31 21.01 -18.52
C ARG A 237 2.73 22.03 -17.51
N ASN A 238 1.93 22.99 -17.99
CA ASN A 238 1.09 23.86 -17.13
C ASN A 238 1.78 24.33 -15.85
N ASN A 239 2.86 25.06 -15.94
CA ASN A 239 3.66 25.59 -14.81
C ASN A 239 4.39 24.51 -13.98
N PHE A 240 4.47 23.28 -14.48
CA PHE A 240 5.27 22.24 -13.87
C PHE A 240 6.38 21.79 -14.81
N LYS A 241 7.54 21.53 -14.20
CA LYS A 241 8.67 20.87 -14.84
C LYS A 241 8.96 19.59 -14.10
N PHE A 242 8.88 18.48 -14.82
CA PHE A 242 9.24 17.16 -14.34
C PHE A 242 10.60 16.80 -14.91
N ILE A 243 11.53 16.41 -14.07
CA ILE A 243 12.86 15.95 -14.46
C ILE A 243 13.00 14.51 -14.01
N LEU A 244 13.14 13.59 -14.95
CA LEU A 244 13.39 12.17 -14.68
C LEU A 244 14.86 11.89 -14.91
N SER A 245 15.52 11.26 -13.97
CA SER A 245 16.97 11.01 -14.01
C SER A 245 17.33 9.60 -13.57
N GLU A 246 18.62 9.26 -13.69
CA GLU A 246 19.12 7.89 -13.55
C GLU A 246 18.40 6.94 -14.53
N LEU A 247 18.36 7.37 -15.79
CA LEU A 247 17.72 6.61 -16.86
C LEU A 247 18.56 5.39 -17.25
N LYS A 248 17.88 4.29 -17.53
CA LYS A 248 18.45 3.06 -18.08
C LYS A 248 17.58 2.57 -19.23
N VAL A 249 18.21 2.25 -20.36
CA VAL A 249 17.51 1.54 -21.42
C VAL A 249 17.15 0.15 -20.88
N ALA A 250 15.88 -0.21 -20.96
CA ALA A 250 15.40 -1.50 -20.51
C ALA A 250 15.63 -2.54 -21.63
N GLU A 251 16.20 -3.68 -21.29
CA GLU A 251 16.36 -4.83 -22.20
C GLU A 251 15.02 -5.48 -22.57
#